data_845fc25881c91c718a8fbb00f4a12c46
#
_entry.id   845fc25881c91c718a8fbb00f4a12c46
#
_cell.length_a   1.000
_cell.length_b   1.000
_cell.length_c   1.000
_cell.angle_alpha   90.00
_cell.angle_beta   90.00
_cell.angle_gamma   90.00
#
_symmetry.space_group_name_H-M   'P 1'
#
loop_
_entity.id
_entity.type
_entity.pdbx_description
1 polymer ?
#
loop_
_entity_poly.entity_id
_entity_poly.type
_entity_poly.pdbx_seq_one_letter_code
_entity_poly.pdbx_strand_id
1 'polypeptide(L)'
;QGDGVIIPSAHNLYLDGGGNTYITEGSADVMRFYAGGSKQFEVSGTNMTVVGALSKGSGSFRIDHPLDSMKDTHDLVHSFIEGPRADLMYRGSVQLSGGTATVDLDDAATMTDGTWELLCRDPQVWVQNEDGWTQVRGSVSGSTLTITAQDGDCTDTVSWLVVAERQDEHMMDTNWTDDNGRVIVEPEKPTEDEE
;
A
#
# COMPACT_ATOMS: atom_id res chain seq x y z
N GLN A 1 -43.07 6.28 -4.58
CA GLN A 1 -42.03 7.03 -5.32
C GLN A 1 -41.68 8.22 -4.47
N GLY A 2 -40.40 8.34 -4.07
CA GLY A 2 -39.93 9.46 -3.25
C GLY A 2 -39.80 10.74 -4.08
N ASP A 3 -39.93 11.88 -3.43
CA ASP A 3 -39.69 13.19 -4.02
C ASP A 3 -38.19 13.36 -4.24
N GLY A 4 -37.67 13.07 -5.43
CA GLY A 4 -36.26 13.15 -5.79
C GLY A 4 -36.05 13.64 -7.22
N VAL A 5 -34.85 14.12 -7.51
CA VAL A 5 -34.40 14.43 -8.87
C VAL A 5 -34.00 13.12 -9.54
N ILE A 6 -34.63 12.78 -10.63
CA ILE A 6 -34.27 11.63 -11.47
C ILE A 6 -33.45 12.16 -12.64
N ILE A 7 -32.20 11.67 -12.74
CA ILE A 7 -31.33 11.93 -13.88
C ILE A 7 -31.32 10.65 -14.72
N PRO A 8 -31.76 10.71 -16.00
CA PRO A 8 -31.75 9.53 -16.86
C PRO A 8 -30.35 8.95 -17.02
N SER A 9 -30.24 7.64 -17.25
CA SER A 9 -28.98 6.98 -17.55
C SER A 9 -28.24 7.68 -18.70
N ALA A 10 -26.92 7.67 -18.65
CA ALA A 10 -26.02 8.37 -19.59
C ALA A 10 -26.13 9.90 -19.61
N HIS A 11 -26.78 10.51 -18.61
CA HIS A 11 -26.76 11.95 -18.39
C HIS A 11 -25.90 12.32 -17.19
N ASN A 12 -25.38 13.54 -17.20
CA ASN A 12 -24.50 14.06 -16.14
C ASN A 12 -25.26 15.04 -15.24
N LEU A 13 -24.98 15.00 -13.94
CA LEU A 13 -25.27 16.09 -13.02
C LEU A 13 -24.05 17.01 -12.97
N TYR A 14 -24.11 18.13 -13.69
CA TYR A 14 -23.05 19.11 -13.69
C TYR A 14 -23.13 20.01 -12.45
N LEU A 15 -21.97 20.26 -11.83
CA LEU A 15 -21.81 21.06 -10.62
C LEU A 15 -21.14 22.43 -10.89
N ASP A 16 -20.65 22.64 -12.13
CA ASP A 16 -19.92 23.83 -12.58
C ASP A 16 -20.56 24.52 -13.79
N GLY A 17 -21.88 24.47 -13.91
CA GLY A 17 -22.62 25.10 -15.00
C GLY A 17 -22.54 24.40 -16.36
N GLY A 18 -22.18 23.12 -16.40
CA GLY A 18 -22.10 22.30 -17.61
C GLY A 18 -20.69 22.19 -18.20
N GLY A 19 -19.67 22.47 -17.39
CA GLY A 19 -18.26 22.35 -17.74
C GLY A 19 -17.72 20.92 -17.61
N ASN A 20 -16.78 20.71 -16.70
CA ASN A 20 -16.05 19.45 -16.60
C ASN A 20 -16.06 18.82 -15.20
N THR A 21 -16.93 19.34 -14.30
CA THR A 21 -17.15 18.81 -12.95
C THR A 21 -18.56 18.28 -12.83
N TYR A 22 -18.70 16.93 -12.72
CA TYR A 22 -20.01 16.28 -12.76
C TYR A 22 -20.01 14.91 -12.10
N ILE A 23 -21.21 14.43 -11.79
CA ILE A 23 -21.50 13.05 -11.37
C ILE A 23 -22.26 12.36 -12.50
N THR A 24 -21.94 11.12 -12.79
CA THR A 24 -22.63 10.34 -13.84
C THR A 24 -22.76 8.87 -13.46
N GLU A 25 -23.76 8.20 -14.00
CA GLU A 25 -23.82 6.75 -14.06
C GLU A 25 -22.95 6.28 -15.24
N GLY A 26 -21.80 5.68 -14.95
CA GLY A 26 -20.86 5.23 -15.99
C GLY A 26 -21.28 3.97 -16.72
N SER A 27 -22.07 3.12 -16.07
CA SER A 27 -22.77 1.93 -16.53
C SER A 27 -23.77 1.54 -15.45
N ALA A 28 -24.63 0.54 -15.66
CA ALA A 28 -25.57 0.08 -14.64
C ALA A 28 -24.86 -0.15 -13.29
N ASP A 29 -25.38 0.46 -12.23
CA ASP A 29 -24.88 0.37 -10.84
C ASP A 29 -23.45 0.89 -10.63
N VAL A 30 -22.93 1.74 -11.54
CA VAL A 30 -21.59 2.36 -11.43
C VAL A 30 -21.70 3.88 -11.42
N MET A 31 -21.41 4.49 -10.27
CA MET A 31 -21.40 5.94 -10.09
C MET A 31 -19.99 6.49 -10.20
N ARG A 32 -19.79 7.53 -11.02
CA ARG A 32 -18.48 8.20 -11.25
C ARG A 32 -18.55 9.67 -10.94
N PHE A 33 -17.46 10.15 -10.36
CA PHE A 33 -17.25 11.56 -10.01
C PHE A 33 -16.09 12.13 -10.81
N TYR A 34 -16.34 13.24 -11.48
CA TYR A 34 -15.36 13.94 -12.31
C TYR A 34 -15.13 15.36 -11.79
N ALA A 35 -13.88 15.78 -11.76
CA ALA A 35 -13.47 17.18 -11.54
C ALA A 35 -12.37 17.54 -12.55
N GLY A 36 -12.50 18.72 -13.17
CA GLY A 36 -11.56 19.15 -14.20
C GLY A 36 -11.50 18.21 -15.43
N GLY A 37 -12.58 17.49 -15.72
CA GLY A 37 -12.67 16.52 -16.83
C GLY A 37 -12.03 15.15 -16.54
N SER A 38 -11.40 14.99 -15.37
CA SER A 38 -10.77 13.73 -14.96
C SER A 38 -11.62 13.00 -13.92
N LYS A 39 -11.68 11.66 -14.02
CA LYS A 39 -12.34 10.83 -13.02
C LYS A 39 -11.57 10.88 -11.71
N GLN A 40 -12.21 11.23 -10.61
CA GLN A 40 -11.62 11.29 -9.28
C GLN A 40 -11.88 10.01 -8.50
N PHE A 41 -13.12 9.55 -8.49
CA PHE A 41 -13.43 8.26 -7.89
C PHE A 41 -14.66 7.59 -8.54
N GLU A 42 -14.82 6.30 -8.28
CA GLU A 42 -15.87 5.46 -8.79
C GLU A 42 -16.40 4.56 -7.67
N VAL A 43 -17.71 4.40 -7.59
CA VAL A 43 -18.37 3.43 -6.72
C VAL A 43 -19.04 2.39 -7.61
N SER A 44 -18.70 1.11 -7.39
CA SER A 44 -19.25 -0.02 -8.15
C SER A 44 -19.44 -1.22 -7.23
N GLY A 45 -20.67 -1.65 -7.04
CA GLY A 45 -21.03 -2.70 -6.08
C GLY A 45 -20.55 -2.33 -4.66
N THR A 46 -19.69 -3.15 -4.07
CA THR A 46 -19.10 -2.92 -2.74
C THR A 46 -17.75 -2.19 -2.77
N ASN A 47 -17.30 -1.79 -3.95
CA ASN A 47 -15.97 -1.22 -4.14
C ASN A 47 -16.01 0.30 -4.34
N MET A 48 -15.03 0.99 -3.81
CA MET A 48 -14.73 2.38 -4.10
C MET A 48 -13.30 2.48 -4.63
N THR A 49 -13.14 3.03 -5.82
CA THR A 49 -11.83 3.26 -6.45
C THR A 49 -11.55 4.76 -6.47
N VAL A 50 -10.46 5.19 -5.82
CA VAL A 50 -9.91 6.55 -5.88
C VAL A 50 -8.78 6.55 -6.89
N VAL A 51 -8.78 7.49 -7.85
CA VAL A 51 -7.79 7.53 -8.94
C VAL A 51 -6.47 8.15 -8.49
N GLY A 52 -6.51 9.10 -7.54
CA GLY A 52 -5.36 9.78 -6.99
C GLY A 52 -5.02 9.36 -5.56
N ALA A 53 -4.36 10.23 -4.83
CA ALA A 53 -4.06 10.05 -3.42
C ALA A 53 -5.33 10.18 -2.57
N LEU A 54 -5.41 9.43 -1.48
CA LEU A 54 -6.44 9.54 -0.45
C LEU A 54 -5.82 10.08 0.83
N SER A 55 -6.10 11.35 1.15
CA SER A 55 -5.81 11.92 2.46
C SER A 55 -6.94 11.61 3.44
N LYS A 56 -6.60 11.16 4.65
CA LYS A 56 -7.56 10.79 5.69
C LYS A 56 -7.02 11.13 7.07
N GLY A 57 -7.90 11.47 8.02
CA GLY A 57 -7.52 11.76 9.40
C GLY A 57 -7.12 10.50 10.20
N SER A 58 -7.67 9.35 9.86
CA SER A 58 -7.35 8.04 10.43
C SER A 58 -7.85 6.93 9.51
N GLY A 59 -7.44 5.69 9.74
CA GLY A 59 -7.91 4.57 8.94
C GLY A 59 -7.82 3.23 9.66
N SER A 60 -8.74 2.36 9.31
CA SER A 60 -8.78 0.98 9.77
C SER A 60 -9.38 0.10 8.69
N PHE A 61 -9.08 -1.19 8.73
CA PHE A 61 -9.93 -2.17 8.09
C PHE A 61 -10.90 -2.76 9.13
N ARG A 62 -12.09 -3.16 8.66
CA ARG A 62 -13.12 -3.81 9.44
C ARG A 62 -13.65 -4.98 8.63
N ILE A 63 -13.62 -6.16 9.20
CA ILE A 63 -14.05 -7.42 8.59
C ILE A 63 -14.89 -8.22 9.58
N ASP A 64 -15.68 -9.19 9.10
CA ASP A 64 -16.31 -10.19 9.94
C ASP A 64 -15.24 -10.89 10.79
N HIS A 65 -15.57 -11.16 12.04
CA HIS A 65 -14.61 -11.82 12.93
C HIS A 65 -14.25 -13.21 12.40
N PRO A 66 -12.94 -13.59 12.30
CA PRO A 66 -12.52 -14.86 11.71
C PRO A 66 -12.87 -16.10 12.54
N LEU A 67 -13.18 -15.95 13.84
CA LEU A 67 -13.69 -17.05 14.67
C LEU A 67 -15.18 -17.24 14.44
N ASP A 68 -15.60 -18.44 14.04
CA ASP A 68 -17.01 -18.77 13.79
C ASP A 68 -17.93 -18.46 14.97
N SER A 69 -17.44 -18.59 16.22
CA SER A 69 -18.20 -18.27 17.43
C SER A 69 -18.47 -16.79 17.65
N MET A 70 -17.78 -15.91 16.93
CA MET A 70 -17.89 -14.45 17.06
C MET A 70 -18.34 -13.75 15.78
N LYS A 71 -18.33 -14.44 14.66
CA LYS A 71 -18.57 -13.90 13.31
C LYS A 71 -19.89 -13.14 13.20
N ASP A 72 -20.96 -13.67 13.82
CA ASP A 72 -22.29 -13.05 13.74
C ASP A 72 -22.51 -11.89 14.72
N THR A 73 -21.56 -11.65 15.65
CA THR A 73 -21.75 -10.70 16.75
C THR A 73 -20.64 -9.67 16.87
N HIS A 74 -19.49 -9.90 16.27
CA HIS A 74 -18.31 -9.03 16.37
C HIS A 74 -17.60 -8.88 15.04
N ASP A 75 -17.08 -7.69 14.78
CA ASP A 75 -16.11 -7.43 13.75
C ASP A 75 -14.69 -7.47 14.30
N LEU A 76 -13.72 -7.78 13.44
CA LEU A 76 -12.31 -7.53 13.69
C LEU A 76 -11.91 -6.18 13.07
N VAL A 77 -11.30 -5.31 13.88
CA VAL A 77 -10.85 -3.98 13.43
C VAL A 77 -9.37 -3.81 13.74
N HIS A 78 -8.57 -3.51 12.71
CA HIS A 78 -7.17 -3.12 12.88
C HIS A 78 -6.89 -1.77 12.22
N SER A 79 -5.99 -0.97 12.80
CA SER A 79 -5.50 0.26 12.21
C SER A 79 -4.54 -0.01 11.05
N PHE A 80 -4.44 0.93 10.11
CA PHE A 80 -3.36 0.92 9.12
C PHE A 80 -2.01 1.18 9.79
N ILE A 81 -0.94 0.67 9.19
CA ILE A 81 0.42 1.07 9.56
C ILE A 81 0.64 2.47 9.02
N GLU A 82 1.00 3.41 9.89
CA GLU A 82 1.28 4.80 9.56
C GLU A 82 2.69 5.16 10.04
N GLY A 83 3.45 5.85 9.20
CA GLY A 83 4.81 6.25 9.48
C GLY A 83 5.19 7.51 8.71
N PRO A 84 6.35 8.12 9.01
CA PRO A 84 6.84 9.32 8.33
C PRO A 84 7.40 9.01 6.93
N ARG A 85 7.39 7.74 6.52
CA ARG A 85 7.84 7.25 5.22
C ARG A 85 6.78 6.36 4.61
N ALA A 86 6.78 6.27 3.29
CA ALA A 86 5.94 5.34 2.55
C ALA A 86 6.59 3.94 2.54
N ASP A 87 6.66 3.28 3.68
CA ASP A 87 7.34 2.01 3.85
C ASP A 87 6.52 0.83 3.32
N LEU A 88 7.23 -0.12 2.70
CA LEU A 88 6.76 -1.43 2.31
C LEU A 88 7.44 -2.50 3.17
N MET A 89 6.70 -3.55 3.53
CA MET A 89 7.16 -4.61 4.42
C MET A 89 7.14 -5.96 3.69
N TYR A 90 8.30 -6.61 3.64
CA TYR A 90 8.49 -7.95 3.09
C TYR A 90 8.98 -8.87 4.19
N ARG A 91 8.46 -10.08 4.29
CA ARG A 91 8.82 -11.02 5.34
C ARG A 91 8.73 -12.46 4.89
N GLY A 92 9.48 -13.32 5.54
CA GLY A 92 9.45 -14.74 5.31
C GLY A 92 10.39 -15.50 6.21
N SER A 93 10.65 -16.75 5.88
CA SER A 93 11.65 -17.57 6.50
C SER A 93 12.44 -18.34 5.44
N VAL A 94 13.69 -18.68 5.73
CA VAL A 94 14.56 -19.47 4.87
C VAL A 94 15.45 -20.34 5.71
N GLN A 95 15.74 -21.54 5.23
CA GLN A 95 16.71 -22.45 5.85
C GLN A 95 18.11 -22.16 5.34
N LEU A 96 19.08 -22.04 6.26
CA LEU A 96 20.47 -21.84 5.90
C LEU A 96 21.07 -23.16 5.37
N SER A 97 22.05 -23.02 4.50
CA SER A 97 22.88 -24.13 4.01
C SER A 97 24.34 -23.67 4.04
N GLY A 98 25.17 -24.29 4.86
CA GLY A 98 26.57 -23.87 5.04
C GLY A 98 26.67 -22.45 5.58
N GLY A 99 25.85 -22.11 6.57
CA GLY A 99 25.86 -20.79 7.23
C GLY A 99 25.30 -19.62 6.40
N THR A 100 24.70 -19.87 5.22
CA THR A 100 24.19 -18.81 4.37
C THR A 100 22.88 -19.19 3.66
N ALA A 101 22.10 -18.20 3.29
CA ALA A 101 20.96 -18.31 2.37
C ALA A 101 20.76 -17.01 1.60
N THR A 102 20.15 -17.10 0.43
CA THR A 102 19.68 -15.98 -0.36
C THR A 102 18.18 -16.09 -0.59
N VAL A 103 17.51 -14.96 -0.60
CA VAL A 103 16.08 -14.84 -0.94
C VAL A 103 15.95 -13.79 -2.01
N ASP A 104 15.32 -14.14 -3.12
CA ASP A 104 14.86 -13.18 -4.10
C ASP A 104 13.58 -12.51 -3.57
N LEU A 105 13.59 -11.19 -3.43
CA LEU A 105 12.48 -10.42 -2.87
C LEU A 105 11.33 -10.27 -3.86
N ASP A 106 11.58 -10.32 -5.17
CA ASP A 106 10.55 -10.35 -6.18
C ASP A 106 9.77 -11.68 -6.11
N ASP A 107 10.48 -12.80 -6.11
CA ASP A 107 9.87 -14.12 -5.97
C ASP A 107 9.09 -14.27 -4.65
N ALA A 108 9.69 -13.84 -3.53
CA ALA A 108 9.08 -13.92 -2.21
C ALA A 108 7.78 -13.10 -2.10
N ALA A 109 7.66 -12.02 -2.88
CA ALA A 109 6.48 -11.18 -2.95
C ALA A 109 5.55 -11.51 -4.13
N THR A 110 5.83 -12.56 -4.91
CA THR A 110 5.09 -12.91 -6.12
C THR A 110 5.05 -11.77 -7.17
N MET A 111 6.14 -11.01 -7.26
CA MET A 111 6.33 -9.94 -8.23
C MET A 111 7.14 -10.43 -9.45
N THR A 112 7.06 -9.68 -10.54
CA THR A 112 7.93 -9.90 -11.70
C THR A 112 9.36 -9.47 -11.36
N ASP A 113 10.34 -10.24 -11.81
CA ASP A 113 11.76 -9.99 -11.65
C ASP A 113 12.15 -8.53 -12.00
N GLY A 114 12.90 -7.87 -11.12
CA GLY A 114 13.32 -6.47 -11.22
C GLY A 114 12.31 -5.45 -10.67
N THR A 115 11.11 -5.87 -10.26
CA THR A 115 10.10 -4.95 -9.71
C THR A 115 10.55 -4.35 -8.39
N TRP A 116 11.15 -5.15 -7.50
CA TRP A 116 11.56 -4.70 -6.19
C TRP A 116 12.58 -3.55 -6.23
N GLU A 117 13.57 -3.62 -7.12
CA GLU A 117 14.58 -2.57 -7.30
C GLU A 117 13.98 -1.23 -7.75
N LEU A 118 12.95 -1.27 -8.61
CA LEU A 118 12.25 -0.07 -9.08
C LEU A 118 11.28 0.50 -8.05
N LEU A 119 10.72 -0.39 -7.21
CA LEU A 119 9.70 -0.03 -6.23
C LEU A 119 10.28 0.44 -4.90
N CYS A 120 11.47 -0.04 -4.50
CA CYS A 120 12.02 0.07 -3.15
C CYS A 120 13.39 0.72 -3.11
N ARG A 121 13.63 1.54 -2.10
CA ARG A 121 14.93 2.14 -1.76
C ARG A 121 15.22 2.03 -0.25
N ASP A 122 16.46 2.26 0.14
CA ASP A 122 16.91 2.35 1.53
C ASP A 122 16.48 1.14 2.41
N PRO A 123 16.70 -0.12 1.99
CA PRO A 123 16.21 -1.28 2.72
C PRO A 123 16.88 -1.41 4.09
N GLN A 124 16.07 -1.76 5.08
CA GLN A 124 16.49 -2.17 6.41
C GLN A 124 16.09 -3.63 6.64
N VAL A 125 16.97 -4.41 7.29
CA VAL A 125 16.80 -5.85 7.44
C VAL A 125 16.87 -6.25 8.91
N TRP A 126 15.89 -7.04 9.34
CA TRP A 126 15.90 -7.75 10.61
C TRP A 126 15.85 -9.25 10.32
N VAL A 127 16.71 -9.99 11.02
CA VAL A 127 16.77 -11.45 10.92
C VAL A 127 16.84 -12.08 12.30
N GLN A 128 16.20 -13.23 12.44
CA GLN A 128 16.16 -13.98 13.69
C GLN A 128 16.33 -15.47 13.40
N ASN A 129 17.31 -16.10 14.08
CA ASN A 129 17.44 -17.55 14.09
C ASN A 129 16.32 -18.16 14.92
N GLU A 130 15.55 -19.09 14.32
CA GLU A 130 14.37 -19.72 14.95
C GLU A 130 14.74 -20.99 15.70
N ASP A 131 15.79 -21.69 15.29
CA ASP A 131 16.13 -23.04 15.77
C ASP A 131 17.29 -23.04 16.78
N GLY A 132 18.18 -22.03 16.73
CA GLY A 132 19.40 -22.01 17.52
C GLY A 132 19.80 -20.63 18.04
N TRP A 133 20.96 -20.59 18.69
CA TRP A 133 21.55 -19.37 19.26
C TRP A 133 22.70 -18.78 18.42
N THR A 134 22.94 -19.35 17.23
CA THR A 134 23.94 -18.80 16.31
C THR A 134 23.48 -17.43 15.82
N GLN A 135 24.39 -16.45 15.93
CA GLN A 135 24.10 -15.09 15.45
C GLN A 135 23.97 -15.08 13.93
N VAL A 136 22.97 -14.35 13.44
CA VAL A 136 22.70 -14.16 12.03
C VAL A 136 22.64 -12.67 11.69
N ARG A 137 22.96 -12.33 10.44
CA ARG A 137 22.81 -10.98 9.89
C ARG A 137 22.26 -11.06 8.48
N GLY A 138 21.48 -10.05 8.07
CA GLY A 138 20.94 -9.91 6.72
C GLY A 138 21.47 -8.63 6.05
N SER A 139 21.53 -8.65 4.72
CA SER A 139 21.77 -7.48 3.88
C SER A 139 21.04 -7.64 2.56
N VAL A 140 20.60 -6.53 1.96
CA VAL A 140 19.96 -6.50 0.64
C VAL A 140 20.87 -5.81 -0.35
N SER A 141 21.01 -6.41 -1.54
CA SER A 141 21.68 -5.82 -2.70
C SER A 141 20.87 -6.16 -3.95
N GLY A 142 20.44 -5.15 -4.71
CA GLY A 142 19.43 -5.34 -5.73
C GLY A 142 18.15 -5.90 -5.12
N SER A 143 17.50 -6.87 -5.74
CA SER A 143 16.36 -7.62 -5.21
C SER A 143 16.76 -8.80 -4.30
N THR A 144 18.05 -9.01 -4.01
CA THR A 144 18.54 -10.18 -3.27
C THR A 144 18.81 -9.86 -1.81
N LEU A 145 18.07 -10.50 -0.91
CA LEU A 145 18.40 -10.60 0.51
C LEU A 145 19.39 -11.73 0.72
N THR A 146 20.56 -11.41 1.31
CA THR A 146 21.55 -12.41 1.75
C THR A 146 21.53 -12.49 3.27
N ILE A 147 21.41 -13.70 3.81
CA ILE A 147 21.49 -13.99 5.25
C ILE A 147 22.74 -14.81 5.50
N THR A 148 23.52 -14.43 6.52
CA THR A 148 24.75 -15.12 6.90
C THR A 148 24.79 -15.37 8.40
N ALA A 149 25.10 -16.59 8.81
CA ALA A 149 25.33 -16.98 10.18
C ALA A 149 26.80 -16.79 10.57
N GLN A 150 27.06 -16.58 11.86
CA GLN A 150 28.41 -16.56 12.40
C GLN A 150 29.09 -17.93 12.26
N ASP A 151 28.34 -19.01 12.42
CA ASP A 151 28.79 -20.37 12.21
C ASP A 151 28.58 -20.78 10.75
N GLY A 152 29.68 -21.07 10.04
CA GLY A 152 29.65 -21.46 8.63
C GLY A 152 29.02 -22.83 8.35
N ASP A 153 28.78 -23.64 9.38
CA ASP A 153 28.10 -24.95 9.25
C ASP A 153 26.62 -24.89 9.69
N CYS A 154 26.11 -23.69 10.06
CA CYS A 154 24.74 -23.49 10.50
C CYS A 154 23.74 -23.86 9.40
N THR A 155 22.72 -24.66 9.77
CA THR A 155 21.60 -25.06 8.90
C THR A 155 20.25 -24.68 9.47
N ASP A 156 20.21 -23.77 10.44
CA ASP A 156 19.00 -23.35 11.12
C ASP A 156 18.05 -22.58 10.18
N THR A 157 16.78 -22.56 10.53
CA THR A 157 15.77 -21.70 9.91
C THR A 157 15.90 -20.29 10.44
N VAL A 158 15.90 -19.31 9.55
CA VAL A 158 15.97 -17.89 9.89
C VAL A 158 14.72 -17.19 9.36
N SER A 159 13.98 -16.52 10.25
CA SER A 159 12.96 -15.58 9.84
C SER A 159 13.59 -14.23 9.50
N TRP A 160 12.99 -13.53 8.53
CA TRP A 160 13.47 -12.25 8.06
C TRP A 160 12.34 -11.26 7.84
N LEU A 161 12.65 -9.98 8.05
CA LEU A 161 11.82 -8.83 7.74
C LEU A 161 12.69 -7.81 7.00
N VAL A 162 12.23 -7.36 5.85
CA VAL A 162 12.81 -6.24 5.11
C VAL A 162 11.76 -5.13 5.06
N VAL A 163 12.15 -3.94 5.49
CA VAL A 163 11.36 -2.72 5.33
C VAL A 163 12.11 -1.80 4.39
N ALA A 164 11.44 -1.27 3.38
CA ALA A 164 12.04 -0.39 2.40
C ALA A 164 11.05 0.71 1.99
N GLU A 165 11.56 1.91 1.73
CA GLU A 165 10.76 3.05 1.32
C GLU A 165 10.42 2.96 -0.16
N ARG A 166 9.19 3.33 -0.54
CA ARG A 166 8.74 3.42 -1.94
C ARG A 166 9.52 4.47 -2.71
N GLN A 167 9.79 4.18 -3.99
CA GLN A 167 10.44 5.11 -4.92
C GLN A 167 9.87 5.06 -6.34
N ASP A 168 8.73 4.39 -6.53
CA ASP A 168 8.10 4.30 -7.85
C ASP A 168 7.74 5.69 -8.41
N GLU A 169 7.46 5.74 -9.73
CA GLU A 169 7.20 6.98 -10.46
C GLU A 169 6.07 7.83 -9.85
N HIS A 170 5.03 7.19 -9.28
CA HIS A 170 3.95 7.89 -8.62
C HIS A 170 4.44 8.71 -7.41
N MET A 171 5.46 8.22 -6.69
CA MET A 171 6.06 8.97 -5.57
C MET A 171 6.81 10.22 -6.00
N MET A 172 7.17 10.32 -7.29
CA MET A 172 7.82 11.50 -7.88
C MET A 172 6.82 12.52 -8.44
N ASP A 173 5.57 12.10 -8.67
CA ASP A 173 4.52 12.89 -9.34
C ASP A 173 3.28 13.10 -8.44
N THR A 174 3.50 13.31 -7.16
CA THR A 174 2.40 13.56 -6.20
C THR A 174 2.68 14.79 -5.34
N ASN A 175 1.62 15.48 -4.91
CA ASN A 175 1.72 16.72 -4.14
C ASN A 175 2.00 16.54 -2.63
N TRP A 176 2.12 15.31 -2.16
CA TRP A 176 2.44 15.00 -0.75
C TRP A 176 3.86 14.47 -0.55
N THR A 177 4.68 14.52 -1.61
CA THR A 177 6.11 14.16 -1.59
C THR A 177 6.97 15.31 -2.12
N ASP A 178 8.25 15.30 -1.75
CA ASP A 178 9.26 16.22 -2.27
C ASP A 178 9.78 15.79 -3.66
N ASP A 179 10.68 16.57 -4.24
CA ASP A 179 11.31 16.31 -5.55
C ASP A 179 12.09 14.98 -5.61
N ASN A 180 12.35 14.34 -4.46
CA ASN A 180 12.98 13.04 -4.36
C ASN A 180 11.96 11.91 -4.11
N GLY A 181 10.67 12.21 -4.16
CA GLY A 181 9.60 11.26 -3.88
C GLY A 181 9.53 10.83 -2.40
N ARG A 182 9.98 11.66 -1.47
CA ARG A 182 9.89 11.42 -0.03
C ARG A 182 8.70 12.14 0.56
N VAL A 183 8.01 11.53 1.50
CA VAL A 183 6.85 12.13 2.17
C VAL A 183 7.22 13.46 2.81
N ILE A 184 6.47 14.52 2.49
CA ILE A 184 6.53 15.80 3.20
C ILE A 184 5.74 15.64 4.49
N VAL A 185 6.45 15.42 5.60
CA VAL A 185 5.83 15.06 6.88
C VAL A 185 5.07 16.24 7.51
N GLU A 186 5.53 17.45 7.29
CA GLU A 186 4.96 18.69 7.83
C GLU A 186 4.67 19.71 6.72
N PRO A 187 3.69 19.43 5.82
CA PRO A 187 3.32 20.39 4.78
C PRO A 187 2.65 21.62 5.39
N GLU A 188 2.84 22.77 4.76
CA GLU A 188 2.09 23.98 5.08
C GLU A 188 0.58 23.76 4.85
N LYS A 189 -0.26 24.39 5.65
CA LYS A 189 -1.70 24.37 5.42
C LYS A 189 -2.04 25.19 4.20
N PRO A 190 -3.03 24.75 3.38
CA PRO A 190 -3.57 25.59 2.32
C PRO A 190 -4.01 26.95 2.88
N THR A 191 -3.78 28.02 2.14
CA THR A 191 -4.33 29.35 2.47
C THR A 191 -5.83 29.38 2.16
N GLU A 192 -6.62 30.22 2.88
CA GLU A 192 -8.08 30.30 2.72
C GLU A 192 -8.53 30.64 1.28
N ASP A 193 -7.62 31.05 0.40
CA ASP A 193 -7.89 31.35 -1.01
C ASP A 193 -7.69 30.13 -1.95
N GLU A 194 -7.27 28.97 -1.42
CA GLU A 194 -6.97 27.74 -2.18
C GLU A 194 -7.94 26.57 -1.87
N GLU A 195 -8.98 26.79 -1.01
CA GLU A 195 -10.03 25.80 -0.71
C GLU A 195 -11.23 25.89 -1.70
#